data_b8596cce6c8f275153b83f6fedc12504
#
_entry.id   b8596cce6c8f275153b83f6fedc12504
#
_cell.length_a   1.000
_cell.length_b   1.000
_cell.length_c   1.000
_cell.angle_alpha   90.00
_cell.angle_beta   90.00
_cell.angle_gamma   90.00
#
_symmetry.space_group_name_H-M   'P 1'
#
loop_
_entity.id
_entity.type
_entity.pdbx_description
1 polymer ?
#
loop_
_entity_poly.entity_id
_entity_poly.type
_entity_poly.pdbx_seq_one_letter_code
_entity_poly.pdbx_strand_id
1 'polypeptide(L)'
;MGLDSVHQRQALKYRLRAMVREGQLTVDGRNFYGIPSNTGLIKGRIVGHSNGSGVLTPDEGTEDIFLPRKEMEGVFDGDTGLVRILRRDRRNRPEGGLIEVLQHNTETILGRLYFDKSTWMLKSVNPRITQKIIVSQSGLEKEGLIVRAKITRQPSFESMATCRVEELLGHSVSTDIKIAESLRNNEIPELFSKEALSSTAKLENQIMSSDFRGALRAYPFITIDGADAKDFDDAIYCEQDSDHGWRLLVAIADVAHYVPEDSPVDKNAFERGTSVYFPGKVIPMLPISLSNGLCSLKPGEDRLVLVCDIRISKVGTITDYKFYEGMICSTERLTYDQASNGFIAKPWGESLSSAKNLVAKLLVRRKKRGALDFETPEPDLNFDADGRISAVGQKTRNDAMQLIEECMLCANVCAARFIDELKLKGLYRVHERPDEKKMFGLRKFLSSLNVTLPEGLPSPIDLQGALNQLNKKLNGQVLQLAILRSLSQAKYDLRNAGHYGLNISMYTHFTSPIRRYTDFVTHRLIKSVIQS
;
A
#
# COMPACT_ATOMS: atom_id res chain seq x y z
N MET A 1 -5.39 -48.99 -17.91
CA MET A 1 -6.37 -48.92 -16.83
C MET A 1 -7.64 -49.61 -17.32
N GLY A 2 -8.01 -50.79 -16.75
CA GLY A 2 -9.25 -51.48 -17.12
C GLY A 2 -10.46 -50.73 -16.52
N LEU A 3 -11.03 -49.81 -17.29
CA LEU A 3 -12.29 -49.14 -16.94
C LEU A 3 -13.40 -49.78 -17.77
N ASP A 4 -14.14 -50.70 -17.16
CA ASP A 4 -15.09 -51.55 -17.87
C ASP A 4 -16.52 -50.98 -17.93
N SER A 5 -16.84 -49.96 -17.10
CA SER A 5 -18.17 -49.36 -17.10
C SER A 5 -18.19 -47.93 -17.67
N VAL A 6 -19.33 -47.59 -18.32
CA VAL A 6 -19.57 -46.21 -18.83
C VAL A 6 -19.50 -45.17 -17.71
N HIS A 7 -19.99 -45.51 -16.51
CA HIS A 7 -19.99 -44.65 -15.33
C HIS A 7 -18.55 -44.32 -14.85
N GLN A 8 -17.66 -45.34 -14.83
CA GLN A 8 -16.27 -45.15 -14.45
C GLN A 8 -15.52 -44.26 -15.44
N ARG A 9 -15.78 -44.39 -16.75
CA ARG A 9 -15.20 -43.52 -17.79
C ARG A 9 -15.70 -42.09 -17.69
N GLN A 10 -16.98 -41.88 -17.34
CA GLN A 10 -17.53 -40.54 -17.10
C GLN A 10 -16.93 -39.89 -15.85
N ALA A 11 -16.83 -40.63 -14.75
CA ALA A 11 -16.23 -40.16 -13.50
C ALA A 11 -14.76 -39.79 -13.70
N LEU A 12 -13.97 -40.60 -14.46
CA LEU A 12 -12.60 -40.28 -14.81
C LEU A 12 -12.51 -39.01 -15.64
N LYS A 13 -13.34 -38.86 -16.68
CA LYS A 13 -13.39 -37.64 -17.49
C LYS A 13 -13.70 -36.39 -16.65
N TYR A 14 -14.66 -36.53 -15.73
CA TYR A 14 -14.98 -35.42 -14.84
C TYR A 14 -13.82 -35.05 -13.92
N ARG A 15 -13.14 -36.04 -13.34
CA ARG A 15 -11.95 -35.83 -12.48
C ARG A 15 -10.79 -35.26 -13.25
N LEU A 16 -10.49 -35.76 -14.44
CA LEU A 16 -9.42 -35.22 -15.28
C LEU A 16 -9.68 -33.75 -15.67
N ARG A 17 -10.93 -33.40 -16.00
CA ARG A 17 -11.31 -32.00 -16.27
C ARG A 17 -11.19 -31.12 -15.03
N ALA A 18 -11.50 -31.64 -13.85
CA ALA A 18 -11.28 -30.92 -12.58
C ALA A 18 -9.78 -30.68 -12.34
N MET A 19 -8.93 -31.70 -12.54
CA MET A 19 -7.48 -31.59 -12.38
C MET A 19 -6.85 -30.62 -13.41
N VAL A 20 -7.41 -30.52 -14.62
CA VAL A 20 -7.00 -29.51 -15.60
C VAL A 20 -7.38 -28.10 -15.11
N ARG A 21 -8.62 -27.89 -14.61
CA ARG A 21 -9.04 -26.60 -14.01
C ARG A 21 -8.17 -26.17 -12.82
N GLU A 22 -7.76 -27.16 -12.01
CA GLU A 22 -6.90 -26.95 -10.84
C GLU A 22 -5.40 -26.79 -11.24
N GLY A 23 -5.08 -26.88 -12.54
CA GLY A 23 -3.71 -26.76 -13.04
C GLY A 23 -2.80 -27.94 -12.72
N GLN A 24 -3.35 -29.05 -12.22
CA GLN A 24 -2.63 -30.28 -11.91
C GLN A 24 -2.29 -31.09 -13.18
N LEU A 25 -3.07 -30.94 -14.23
CA LEU A 25 -2.87 -31.55 -15.54
C LEU A 25 -3.09 -30.55 -16.66
N THR A 26 -2.50 -30.83 -17.81
CA THR A 26 -2.75 -30.13 -19.08
C THR A 26 -3.29 -31.11 -20.11
N VAL A 27 -4.03 -30.59 -21.08
CA VAL A 27 -4.58 -31.37 -22.23
C VAL A 27 -4.05 -30.73 -23.51
N ASP A 28 -3.48 -31.53 -24.41
CA ASP A 28 -3.06 -31.07 -25.72
C ASP A 28 -4.22 -31.12 -26.75
N GLY A 29 -4.01 -30.56 -27.95
CA GLY A 29 -4.99 -30.56 -29.05
C GLY A 29 -5.40 -31.96 -29.56
N ARG A 30 -4.77 -33.05 -29.08
CA ARG A 30 -5.10 -34.45 -29.35
C ARG A 30 -5.74 -35.15 -28.15
N ASN A 31 -6.17 -34.39 -27.10
CA ASN A 31 -6.77 -34.90 -25.87
C ASN A 31 -5.85 -35.81 -25.02
N PHE A 32 -4.53 -35.66 -25.10
CA PHE A 32 -3.61 -36.30 -24.17
C PHE A 32 -3.42 -35.43 -22.93
N TYR A 33 -3.49 -36.08 -21.76
CA TYR A 33 -3.27 -35.43 -20.46
C TYR A 33 -1.79 -35.53 -20.07
N GLY A 34 -1.20 -34.42 -19.62
CA GLY A 34 0.19 -34.33 -19.17
C GLY A 34 0.34 -33.54 -17.88
N ILE A 35 1.48 -33.71 -17.21
CA ILE A 35 1.84 -32.91 -16.04
C ILE A 35 2.42 -31.58 -16.53
N PRO A 36 2.00 -30.41 -16.00
CA PRO A 36 2.45 -29.09 -16.47
C PRO A 36 3.96 -28.94 -16.56
N SER A 37 4.70 -29.42 -15.58
CA SER A 37 6.17 -29.38 -15.54
C SER A 37 6.86 -30.13 -16.70
N ASN A 38 6.20 -31.13 -17.30
CA ASN A 38 6.74 -31.91 -18.41
C ASN A 38 6.33 -31.36 -19.79
N THR A 39 5.38 -30.42 -19.84
CA THR A 39 4.84 -29.89 -21.10
C THR A 39 5.46 -28.55 -21.50
N GLY A 40 6.33 -27.96 -20.66
CA GLY A 40 6.86 -26.62 -20.87
C GLY A 40 5.79 -25.52 -20.78
N LEU A 41 4.63 -25.84 -20.15
CA LEU A 41 3.55 -24.89 -19.92
C LEU A 41 3.75 -24.21 -18.56
N ILE A 42 3.52 -22.91 -18.54
CA ILE A 42 3.69 -22.06 -17.36
C ILE A 42 2.32 -21.52 -17.00
N LYS A 43 1.90 -21.80 -15.76
CA LYS A 43 0.69 -21.25 -15.17
C LYS A 43 0.98 -19.89 -14.54
N GLY A 44 0.05 -18.96 -14.70
CA GLY A 44 0.18 -17.64 -14.07
C GLY A 44 -1.03 -16.76 -14.34
N ARG A 45 -0.95 -15.57 -13.76
CA ARG A 45 -1.94 -14.52 -13.93
C ARG A 45 -1.62 -13.66 -15.15
N ILE A 46 -2.65 -13.34 -15.93
CA ILE A 46 -2.54 -12.52 -17.13
C ILE A 46 -2.82 -11.06 -16.75
N VAL A 47 -1.88 -10.18 -17.11
CA VAL A 47 -1.99 -8.73 -16.90
C VAL A 47 -2.00 -8.04 -18.25
N GLY A 48 -3.12 -7.39 -18.57
CA GLY A 48 -3.28 -6.64 -19.81
C GLY A 48 -2.54 -5.30 -19.81
N HIS A 49 -2.20 -4.83 -21.00
CA HIS A 49 -1.67 -3.50 -21.24
C HIS A 49 -2.63 -2.67 -22.11
N SER A 50 -2.61 -1.35 -21.96
CA SER A 50 -3.50 -0.44 -22.71
C SER A 50 -3.27 -0.43 -24.23
N ASN A 51 -2.14 -0.95 -24.71
CA ASN A 51 -1.85 -1.13 -26.13
C ASN A 51 -2.41 -2.45 -26.71
N GLY A 52 -3.09 -3.26 -25.88
CA GLY A 52 -3.69 -4.53 -26.23
C GLY A 52 -2.78 -5.74 -26.12
N SER A 53 -1.49 -5.60 -25.80
CA SER A 53 -0.63 -6.70 -25.39
C SER A 53 -0.80 -7.00 -23.90
N GLY A 54 -0.13 -8.00 -23.37
CA GLY A 54 -0.12 -8.31 -21.95
C GLY A 54 1.15 -9.06 -21.54
N VAL A 55 1.15 -9.47 -20.29
CA VAL A 55 2.16 -10.39 -19.74
C VAL A 55 1.46 -11.46 -18.91
N LEU A 56 2.04 -12.65 -18.85
CA LEU A 56 1.70 -13.64 -17.83
C LEU A 56 2.75 -13.54 -16.73
N THR A 57 2.29 -13.27 -15.51
CA THR A 57 3.11 -13.35 -14.29
C THR A 57 2.98 -14.76 -13.74
N PRO A 58 4.04 -15.58 -13.74
CA PRO A 58 3.99 -16.97 -13.30
C PRO A 58 3.65 -17.09 -11.80
N ASP A 59 2.88 -18.13 -11.43
CA ASP A 59 2.64 -18.50 -10.02
C ASP A 59 3.96 -18.93 -9.34
N GLU A 60 4.85 -19.59 -10.11
CA GLU A 60 6.20 -19.99 -9.70
C GLU A 60 7.21 -19.49 -10.72
N GLY A 61 8.22 -18.76 -10.27
CA GLY A 61 9.25 -18.20 -11.14
C GLY A 61 9.45 -16.70 -10.96
N THR A 62 10.40 -16.14 -11.69
CA THR A 62 10.81 -14.73 -11.48
C THR A 62 10.68 -13.85 -12.73
N GLU A 63 10.36 -14.42 -13.89
CA GLU A 63 10.37 -13.69 -15.16
C GLU A 63 8.97 -13.68 -15.81
N ASP A 64 8.42 -12.48 -16.02
CA ASP A 64 7.17 -12.27 -16.73
C ASP A 64 7.28 -12.68 -18.21
N ILE A 65 6.23 -13.33 -18.73
CA ILE A 65 6.18 -13.79 -20.12
C ILE A 65 5.32 -12.83 -20.94
N PHE A 66 5.91 -12.19 -21.93
CA PHE A 66 5.21 -11.26 -22.81
C PHE A 66 4.16 -11.98 -23.68
N LEU A 67 2.94 -11.44 -23.72
CA LEU A 67 1.83 -11.91 -24.56
C LEU A 67 1.52 -10.86 -25.64
N PRO A 68 1.72 -11.17 -26.92
CA PRO A 68 1.34 -10.30 -28.01
C PRO A 68 -0.18 -10.03 -28.03
N ARG A 69 -0.60 -8.93 -28.69
CA ARG A 69 -2.00 -8.54 -28.76
C ARG A 69 -2.95 -9.67 -29.22
N LYS A 70 -2.51 -10.50 -30.16
CA LYS A 70 -3.29 -11.62 -30.68
C LYS A 70 -3.62 -12.64 -29.58
N GLU A 71 -2.66 -12.91 -28.70
CA GLU A 71 -2.85 -13.85 -27.57
C GLU A 71 -3.81 -13.30 -26.50
N MET A 72 -3.93 -11.98 -26.42
CA MET A 72 -4.85 -11.31 -25.50
C MET A 72 -6.30 -11.25 -26.00
N GLU A 73 -6.59 -11.60 -27.26
CA GLU A 73 -7.96 -11.54 -27.81
C GLU A 73 -8.93 -12.51 -27.12
N GLY A 74 -8.43 -13.64 -26.63
CA GLY A 74 -9.21 -14.70 -25.99
C GLY A 74 -9.30 -14.61 -24.47
N VAL A 75 -8.80 -13.53 -23.83
CA VAL A 75 -8.64 -13.48 -22.37
C VAL A 75 -8.75 -12.05 -21.87
N PHE A 76 -9.27 -11.86 -20.66
CA PHE A 76 -9.31 -10.55 -20.00
C PHE A 76 -8.11 -10.33 -19.06
N ASP A 77 -7.87 -9.07 -18.73
CA ASP A 77 -6.99 -8.68 -17.64
C ASP A 77 -7.43 -9.33 -16.32
N GLY A 78 -6.50 -9.96 -15.61
CA GLY A 78 -6.75 -10.63 -14.34
C GLY A 78 -7.09 -12.13 -14.45
N ASP A 79 -7.33 -12.68 -15.65
CA ASP A 79 -7.58 -14.11 -15.84
C ASP A 79 -6.33 -14.96 -15.51
N THR A 80 -6.53 -16.21 -15.17
CA THR A 80 -5.46 -17.19 -14.96
C THR A 80 -5.37 -18.13 -16.14
N GLY A 81 -4.17 -18.29 -16.71
CA GLY A 81 -3.97 -19.09 -17.90
C GLY A 81 -2.70 -19.93 -17.90
N LEU A 82 -2.64 -20.83 -18.89
CA LEU A 82 -1.45 -21.60 -19.24
C LEU A 82 -0.84 -21.03 -20.51
N VAL A 83 0.45 -20.72 -20.44
CA VAL A 83 1.22 -20.14 -21.53
C VAL A 83 2.42 -21.03 -21.85
N ARG A 84 2.76 -21.15 -23.12
CA ARG A 84 3.99 -21.77 -23.60
C ARG A 84 4.92 -20.70 -24.12
N ILE A 85 6.20 -20.72 -23.74
CA ILE A 85 7.21 -19.85 -24.33
C ILE A 85 7.43 -20.29 -25.77
N LEU A 86 7.19 -19.39 -26.71
CA LEU A 86 7.36 -19.63 -28.13
C LEU A 86 8.75 -19.20 -28.60
N ARG A 87 9.25 -18.09 -28.11
CA ARG A 87 10.56 -17.51 -28.46
C ARG A 87 11.02 -16.50 -27.40
N ARG A 88 12.27 -16.05 -27.53
CA ARG A 88 12.77 -14.89 -26.81
C ARG A 88 13.00 -13.72 -27.77
N ASP A 89 12.63 -12.51 -27.33
CA ASP A 89 12.84 -11.31 -28.16
C ASP A 89 14.32 -10.90 -28.19
N ARG A 90 14.66 -9.84 -28.97
CA ARG A 90 16.02 -9.33 -29.09
C ARG A 90 16.64 -8.86 -27.76
N ARG A 91 15.84 -8.67 -26.73
CA ARG A 91 16.25 -8.30 -25.37
C ARG A 91 16.23 -9.50 -24.42
N ASN A 92 16.17 -10.72 -24.96
CA ASN A 92 16.11 -11.99 -24.23
C ASN A 92 14.86 -12.17 -23.34
N ARG A 93 13.78 -11.40 -23.53
CA ARG A 93 12.52 -11.56 -22.79
C ARG A 93 11.69 -12.68 -23.44
N PRO A 94 11.08 -13.57 -22.62
CA PRO A 94 10.26 -14.64 -23.16
C PRO A 94 8.97 -14.07 -23.77
N GLU A 95 8.62 -14.53 -24.96
CA GLU A 95 7.34 -14.28 -25.63
C GLU A 95 6.55 -15.58 -25.65
N GLY A 96 5.33 -15.55 -25.13
CA GLY A 96 4.47 -16.71 -24.97
C GLY A 96 3.24 -16.71 -25.85
N GLY A 97 2.72 -17.90 -26.10
CA GLY A 97 1.41 -18.15 -26.67
C GLY A 97 0.47 -18.71 -25.61
N LEU A 98 -0.74 -18.15 -25.52
CA LEU A 98 -1.80 -18.62 -24.64
C LEU A 98 -2.33 -19.97 -25.13
N ILE A 99 -2.25 -20.98 -24.29
CA ILE A 99 -2.73 -22.33 -24.60
C ILE A 99 -4.12 -22.55 -24.06
N GLU A 100 -4.38 -22.12 -22.81
CA GLU A 100 -5.66 -22.33 -22.15
C GLU A 100 -5.90 -21.25 -21.09
N VAL A 101 -7.15 -20.83 -20.93
CA VAL A 101 -7.61 -20.01 -19.81
C VAL A 101 -8.18 -20.93 -18.75
N LEU A 102 -7.52 -21.00 -17.59
CA LEU A 102 -7.90 -21.88 -16.50
C LEU A 102 -9.06 -21.30 -15.68
N GLN A 103 -9.05 -19.98 -15.51
CA GLN A 103 -10.04 -19.27 -14.72
C GLN A 103 -10.28 -17.88 -15.28
N HIS A 104 -11.55 -17.55 -15.49
CA HIS A 104 -11.99 -16.20 -15.82
C HIS A 104 -12.37 -15.47 -14.52
N ASN A 105 -11.73 -14.33 -14.26
CA ASN A 105 -11.92 -13.54 -13.05
C ASN A 105 -12.80 -12.30 -13.28
N THR A 106 -13.12 -11.98 -14.55
CA THR A 106 -13.98 -10.85 -14.89
C THR A 106 -15.42 -11.31 -15.09
N GLU A 107 -16.26 -11.16 -14.06
CA GLU A 107 -17.71 -11.46 -14.13
C GLU A 107 -18.55 -10.23 -14.49
N THR A 108 -18.14 -9.05 -14.01
CA THR A 108 -18.80 -7.77 -14.27
C THR A 108 -17.81 -6.76 -14.80
N ILE A 109 -18.27 -5.88 -15.67
CA ILE A 109 -17.43 -4.87 -16.31
C ILE A 109 -18.13 -3.51 -16.32
N LEU A 110 -17.34 -2.47 -16.12
CA LEU A 110 -17.75 -1.09 -16.34
C LEU A 110 -17.30 -0.64 -17.73
N GLY A 111 -18.17 -0.04 -18.48
CA GLY A 111 -17.82 0.42 -19.82
C GLY A 111 -18.76 1.46 -20.37
N ARG A 112 -18.31 2.13 -21.42
CA ARG A 112 -19.07 3.10 -22.17
C ARG A 112 -19.75 2.42 -23.36
N LEU A 113 -21.05 2.63 -23.50
CA LEU A 113 -21.80 2.13 -24.64
C LEU A 113 -21.48 2.95 -25.89
N TYR A 114 -21.31 2.26 -27.01
CA TYR A 114 -21.22 2.85 -28.33
C TYR A 114 -21.86 1.93 -29.37
N PHE A 115 -22.29 2.49 -30.48
CA PHE A 115 -22.94 1.75 -31.55
C PHE A 115 -21.96 1.55 -32.70
N ASP A 116 -21.72 0.30 -33.12
CA ASP A 116 -20.83 -0.06 -34.21
C ASP A 116 -21.54 -1.05 -35.14
N LYS A 117 -21.71 -0.68 -36.43
CA LYS A 117 -22.23 -1.57 -37.49
C LYS A 117 -23.47 -2.38 -37.09
N SER A 118 -24.50 -1.71 -36.57
CA SER A 118 -25.78 -2.31 -36.16
C SER A 118 -25.77 -3.10 -34.86
N THR A 119 -24.70 -3.02 -34.07
CA THR A 119 -24.54 -3.76 -32.81
C THR A 119 -24.12 -2.82 -31.69
N TRP A 120 -24.77 -2.95 -30.55
CA TRP A 120 -24.32 -2.27 -29.34
C TRP A 120 -23.05 -2.93 -28.80
N MET A 121 -22.08 -2.11 -28.56
CA MET A 121 -20.78 -2.50 -28.05
C MET A 121 -20.48 -1.79 -26.74
N LEU A 122 -19.67 -2.42 -25.91
CA LEU A 122 -19.18 -1.86 -24.66
C LEU A 122 -17.66 -1.71 -24.76
N LYS A 123 -17.17 -0.49 -24.56
CA LYS A 123 -15.76 -0.19 -24.38
C LYS A 123 -15.47 -0.11 -22.90
N SER A 124 -14.62 -1.00 -22.37
CA SER A 124 -14.25 -0.99 -20.97
C SER A 124 -13.66 0.35 -20.53
N VAL A 125 -13.98 0.78 -19.31
CA VAL A 125 -13.32 1.90 -18.64
C VAL A 125 -11.92 1.50 -18.19
N ASN A 126 -11.71 0.21 -17.85
CA ASN A 126 -10.39 -0.33 -17.56
C ASN A 126 -9.54 -0.35 -18.85
N PRO A 127 -8.45 0.46 -18.95
CA PRO A 127 -7.63 0.53 -20.14
C PRO A 127 -6.87 -0.77 -20.44
N ARG A 128 -6.78 -1.71 -19.48
CA ARG A 128 -6.14 -3.02 -19.66
C ARG A 128 -7.03 -4.01 -20.38
N ILE A 129 -8.36 -3.77 -20.43
CA ILE A 129 -9.33 -4.58 -21.17
C ILE A 129 -9.60 -3.87 -22.49
N THR A 130 -8.93 -4.33 -23.54
CA THR A 130 -9.00 -3.74 -24.89
C THR A 130 -9.88 -4.52 -25.86
N GLN A 131 -10.42 -5.67 -25.42
CA GLN A 131 -11.27 -6.55 -26.20
C GLN A 131 -12.60 -5.87 -26.52
N LYS A 132 -13.15 -6.19 -27.69
CA LYS A 132 -14.50 -5.77 -28.08
C LYS A 132 -15.54 -6.64 -27.37
N ILE A 133 -16.54 -6.00 -26.75
CA ILE A 133 -17.57 -6.68 -25.99
C ILE A 133 -18.93 -6.31 -26.58
N ILE A 134 -19.70 -7.31 -27.00
CA ILE A 134 -21.03 -7.15 -27.54
C ILE A 134 -22.03 -7.02 -26.40
N VAL A 135 -22.93 -6.06 -26.50
CA VAL A 135 -24.04 -5.90 -25.55
C VAL A 135 -25.24 -6.69 -26.09
N SER A 136 -25.67 -7.70 -25.34
CA SER A 136 -26.93 -8.37 -25.59
C SER A 136 -28.10 -7.47 -25.17
N GLN A 137 -29.10 -7.30 -26.03
CA GLN A 137 -30.18 -6.30 -25.94
C GLN A 137 -30.75 -6.11 -24.54
N SER A 138 -30.89 -4.83 -24.10
CA SER A 138 -31.60 -4.47 -22.88
C SER A 138 -32.71 -3.40 -23.13
N GLY A 139 -32.75 -2.79 -24.32
CA GLY A 139 -33.74 -1.73 -24.68
C GLY A 139 -33.46 -0.38 -23.98
N LEU A 140 -32.36 -0.26 -23.26
CA LEU A 140 -31.96 0.93 -22.48
C LEU A 140 -30.69 1.58 -23.03
N GLU A 141 -30.19 1.11 -24.17
CA GLU A 141 -28.91 1.55 -24.72
C GLU A 141 -29.04 2.96 -25.30
N LYS A 142 -28.19 3.85 -24.79
CA LYS A 142 -27.94 5.18 -25.38
C LYS A 142 -26.44 5.34 -25.54
N GLU A 143 -26.04 5.87 -26.69
CA GLU A 143 -24.64 6.10 -26.99
C GLU A 143 -23.98 7.04 -25.97
N GLY A 144 -22.78 6.70 -25.54
CA GLY A 144 -22.03 7.49 -24.59
C GLY A 144 -22.36 7.23 -23.12
N LEU A 145 -23.40 6.46 -22.79
CA LEU A 145 -23.70 6.07 -21.40
C LEU A 145 -22.64 5.12 -20.84
N ILE A 146 -22.33 5.31 -19.60
CA ILE A 146 -21.52 4.39 -18.81
C ILE A 146 -22.45 3.45 -18.06
N VAL A 147 -22.14 2.16 -18.16
CA VAL A 147 -22.96 1.10 -17.62
C VAL A 147 -22.13 0.12 -16.83
N ARG A 148 -22.76 -0.54 -15.84
CA ARG A 148 -22.29 -1.78 -15.28
C ARG A 148 -22.97 -2.92 -16.02
N ALA A 149 -22.15 -3.83 -16.55
CA ALA A 149 -22.64 -4.97 -17.32
C ALA A 149 -22.06 -6.26 -16.77
N LYS A 150 -22.89 -7.31 -16.75
CA LYS A 150 -22.47 -8.68 -16.41
C LYS A 150 -22.00 -9.38 -17.67
N ILE A 151 -20.83 -10.01 -17.63
CA ILE A 151 -20.33 -10.85 -18.72
C ILE A 151 -21.19 -12.11 -18.80
N THR A 152 -21.80 -12.31 -19.95
CA THR A 152 -22.64 -13.50 -20.23
C THR A 152 -21.89 -14.57 -21.02
N ARG A 153 -20.87 -14.16 -21.78
CA ARG A 153 -19.92 -15.05 -22.46
C ARG A 153 -18.54 -14.42 -22.42
N GLN A 154 -17.59 -15.18 -21.95
CA GLN A 154 -16.16 -14.77 -21.91
C GLN A 154 -15.59 -14.72 -23.33
N PRO A 155 -14.52 -13.93 -23.56
CA PRO A 155 -13.83 -13.89 -24.85
C PRO A 155 -13.17 -15.23 -25.15
N SER A 156 -13.05 -15.54 -26.44
CA SER A 156 -12.24 -16.66 -26.92
C SER A 156 -11.58 -16.25 -28.24
N PHE A 157 -10.64 -17.05 -28.74
CA PHE A 157 -10.03 -16.78 -30.06
C PHE A 157 -11.05 -16.81 -31.21
N GLU A 158 -12.19 -17.49 -31.01
CA GLU A 158 -13.22 -17.67 -32.03
C GLU A 158 -14.41 -16.70 -31.86
N SER A 159 -14.57 -16.10 -30.70
CA SER A 159 -15.76 -15.30 -30.39
C SER A 159 -15.47 -14.11 -29.46
N MET A 160 -16.08 -12.98 -29.77
CA MET A 160 -16.05 -11.83 -28.88
C MET A 160 -16.84 -12.11 -27.60
N ALA A 161 -16.44 -11.44 -26.52
CA ALA A 161 -17.18 -11.44 -25.27
C ALA A 161 -18.59 -10.85 -25.48
N THR A 162 -19.54 -11.32 -24.69
CA THR A 162 -20.88 -10.71 -24.64
C THR A 162 -21.24 -10.33 -23.20
N CYS A 163 -21.96 -9.24 -23.04
CA CYS A 163 -22.44 -8.79 -21.74
C CYS A 163 -23.91 -8.35 -21.79
N ARG A 164 -24.51 -8.27 -20.61
CA ARG A 164 -25.84 -7.71 -20.39
C ARG A 164 -25.72 -6.52 -19.44
N VAL A 165 -26.33 -5.39 -19.79
CA VAL A 165 -26.40 -4.21 -18.93
C VAL A 165 -27.24 -4.54 -17.69
N GLU A 166 -26.69 -4.29 -16.51
CA GLU A 166 -27.38 -4.42 -15.22
C GLU A 166 -27.75 -3.07 -14.63
N GLU A 167 -26.94 -2.05 -14.88
CA GLU A 167 -27.14 -0.72 -14.28
C GLU A 167 -26.67 0.39 -15.21
N LEU A 168 -27.44 1.45 -15.30
CA LEU A 168 -27.08 2.67 -16.03
C LEU A 168 -26.48 3.68 -15.04
N LEU A 169 -25.26 4.13 -15.31
CA LEU A 169 -24.50 5.00 -14.42
C LEU A 169 -24.43 6.46 -14.89
N GLY A 170 -25.02 6.77 -16.07
CA GLY A 170 -25.05 8.10 -16.64
C GLY A 170 -23.92 8.39 -17.62
N HIS A 171 -23.72 9.68 -17.95
CA HIS A 171 -22.70 10.09 -18.93
C HIS A 171 -21.31 10.33 -18.34
N SER A 172 -21.20 10.44 -17.03
CA SER A 172 -19.93 10.60 -16.31
C SER A 172 -19.72 9.50 -15.29
N VAL A 173 -18.50 9.06 -15.13
CA VAL A 173 -18.10 8.11 -14.06
C VAL A 173 -18.00 8.91 -12.77
N SER A 174 -18.84 8.60 -11.79
CA SER A 174 -18.67 9.16 -10.45
C SER A 174 -17.35 8.68 -9.82
N THR A 175 -16.84 9.42 -8.85
CA THR A 175 -15.63 9.06 -8.10
C THR A 175 -15.78 7.68 -7.46
N ASP A 176 -16.97 7.35 -6.92
CA ASP A 176 -17.25 6.06 -6.28
C ASP A 176 -17.10 4.88 -7.25
N ILE A 177 -17.52 5.04 -8.51
CA ILE A 177 -17.39 4.00 -9.53
C ILE A 177 -15.92 3.76 -9.86
N LYS A 178 -15.12 4.82 -9.99
CA LYS A 178 -13.68 4.71 -10.23
C LYS A 178 -12.95 4.07 -9.05
N ILE A 179 -13.36 4.38 -7.82
CA ILE A 179 -12.83 3.75 -6.63
C ILE A 179 -13.18 2.27 -6.63
N ALA A 180 -14.44 1.89 -6.87
CA ALA A 180 -14.87 0.50 -6.92
C ALA A 180 -14.14 -0.30 -8.01
N GLU A 181 -13.90 0.32 -9.18
CA GLU A 181 -13.08 -0.26 -10.24
C GLU A 181 -11.63 -0.46 -9.80
N SER A 182 -11.03 0.55 -9.17
CA SER A 182 -9.65 0.46 -8.66
C SER A 182 -9.49 -0.62 -7.60
N LEU A 183 -10.45 -0.74 -6.67
CA LEU A 183 -10.46 -1.78 -5.65
C LEU A 183 -10.47 -3.17 -6.28
N ARG A 184 -11.33 -3.38 -7.27
CA ARG A 184 -11.42 -4.67 -7.98
C ARG A 184 -10.18 -4.99 -8.78
N ASN A 185 -9.66 -4.02 -9.55
CA ASN A 185 -8.48 -4.23 -10.40
C ASN A 185 -7.20 -4.52 -9.61
N ASN A 186 -7.15 -4.09 -8.36
CA ASN A 186 -6.03 -4.35 -7.46
C ASN A 186 -6.35 -5.41 -6.39
N GLU A 187 -7.49 -6.10 -6.49
CA GLU A 187 -7.95 -7.15 -5.57
C GLU A 187 -7.97 -6.70 -4.10
N ILE A 188 -8.33 -5.43 -3.89
CA ILE A 188 -8.40 -4.86 -2.54
C ILE A 188 -9.74 -5.26 -1.91
N PRO A 189 -9.76 -6.04 -0.80
CA PRO A 189 -10.99 -6.43 -0.13
C PRO A 189 -11.73 -5.22 0.44
N GLU A 190 -12.96 -4.98 0.03
CA GLU A 190 -13.77 -3.86 0.54
C GLU A 190 -14.49 -4.23 1.85
N LEU A 191 -15.03 -5.44 1.93
CA LEU A 191 -15.84 -5.89 3.07
C LEU A 191 -15.02 -6.71 4.07
N PHE A 192 -15.33 -6.57 5.33
CA PHE A 192 -14.83 -7.46 6.38
C PHE A 192 -15.69 -8.72 6.47
N SER A 193 -15.11 -9.83 6.93
CA SER A 193 -15.87 -11.04 7.23
C SER A 193 -16.86 -10.81 8.37
N LYS A 194 -17.97 -11.54 8.36
CA LYS A 194 -19.00 -11.45 9.43
C LYS A 194 -18.41 -11.79 10.80
N GLU A 195 -17.50 -12.75 10.83
CA GLU A 195 -16.78 -13.21 12.02
C GLU A 195 -15.90 -12.10 12.59
N ALA A 196 -15.19 -11.37 11.73
CA ALA A 196 -14.36 -10.22 12.16
C ALA A 196 -15.23 -9.12 12.76
N LEU A 197 -16.33 -8.76 12.10
CA LEU A 197 -17.25 -7.72 12.61
C LEU A 197 -17.90 -8.14 13.94
N SER A 198 -18.33 -9.39 14.07
CA SER A 198 -18.95 -9.87 15.32
C SER A 198 -17.97 -9.99 16.48
N SER A 199 -16.69 -10.26 16.21
CA SER A 199 -15.66 -10.30 17.25
C SER A 199 -15.31 -8.90 17.77
N THR A 200 -15.32 -7.88 16.92
CA THR A 200 -15.06 -6.50 17.35
C THR A 200 -16.19 -5.91 18.20
N ALA A 201 -17.45 -6.24 17.87
CA ALA A 201 -18.62 -5.79 18.66
C ALA A 201 -18.59 -6.30 20.11
N LYS A 202 -17.94 -7.43 20.37
CA LYS A 202 -17.75 -7.96 21.73
C LYS A 202 -16.68 -7.21 22.51
N LEU A 203 -15.68 -6.63 21.82
CA LEU A 203 -14.58 -5.89 22.45
C LEU A 203 -15.04 -4.55 23.03
N GLU A 204 -15.97 -3.87 22.39
CA GLU A 204 -16.53 -2.59 22.86
C GLU A 204 -17.09 -2.65 24.29
N ASN A 205 -17.53 -3.84 24.72
CA ASN A 205 -18.10 -4.06 26.06
C ASN A 205 -17.08 -4.49 27.13
N GLN A 206 -15.82 -4.78 26.76
CA GLN A 206 -14.84 -5.40 27.68
C GLN A 206 -13.82 -4.44 28.31
N ILE A 207 -13.67 -3.20 27.81
CA ILE A 207 -12.54 -2.31 28.16
C ILE A 207 -12.69 -1.62 29.52
N MET A 208 -13.83 -1.69 30.13
CA MET A 208 -14.18 -0.81 31.27
C MET A 208 -13.62 -1.21 32.64
N SER A 209 -12.91 -2.33 32.84
CA SER A 209 -12.75 -2.78 34.23
C SER A 209 -11.42 -3.33 34.73
N SER A 210 -10.36 -3.62 33.96
CA SER A 210 -9.27 -4.39 34.56
C SER A 210 -7.82 -4.09 34.20
N ASP A 211 -7.51 -3.30 33.19
CA ASP A 211 -6.11 -3.15 32.75
C ASP A 211 -5.46 -1.84 33.24
N PHE A 212 -5.02 -1.84 34.49
CA PHE A 212 -4.20 -0.75 35.03
C PHE A 212 -2.74 -0.92 34.56
N ARG A 213 -2.46 -0.44 33.35
CA ARG A 213 -1.09 -0.37 32.81
C ARG A 213 -0.56 1.04 33.06
N GLY A 214 0.35 1.22 33.97
CA GLY A 214 1.02 2.45 34.38
C GLY A 214 0.35 3.76 33.90
N ALA A 215 -0.26 4.49 34.79
CA ALA A 215 -1.05 5.69 34.43
C ALA A 215 -0.14 6.81 33.90
N LEU A 216 -0.08 6.97 32.58
CA LEU A 216 0.56 8.12 31.93
C LEU A 216 -0.42 9.31 31.74
N ARG A 217 -1.57 9.27 32.41
CA ARG A 217 -2.62 10.33 32.34
C ARG A 217 -2.14 11.70 32.80
N ALA A 218 -1.09 11.75 33.62
CA ALA A 218 -0.52 13.00 34.09
C ALA A 218 0.22 13.78 33.01
N TYR A 219 0.65 13.10 31.96
CA TYR A 219 1.34 13.74 30.84
C TYR A 219 0.33 14.25 29.81
N PRO A 220 0.40 15.54 29.44
CA PRO A 220 -0.51 16.13 28.46
C PRO A 220 -0.13 15.70 27.02
N PHE A 221 -0.39 14.45 26.69
CA PHE A 221 -0.23 13.93 25.34
C PHE A 221 -1.15 14.65 24.35
N ILE A 222 -0.66 14.87 23.15
CA ILE A 222 -1.43 15.44 22.04
C ILE A 222 -1.28 14.55 20.79
N THR A 223 -2.33 14.51 19.97
CA THR A 223 -2.27 13.99 18.61
C THR A 223 -2.24 15.14 17.61
N ILE A 224 -1.50 15.00 16.50
CA ILE A 224 -1.38 16.04 15.46
C ILE A 224 -1.54 15.38 14.10
N ASP A 225 -2.69 15.62 13.44
CA ASP A 225 -3.10 14.90 12.24
C ASP A 225 -3.78 15.82 11.21
N GLY A 226 -4.08 15.27 10.04
CA GLY A 226 -4.89 15.93 9.02
C GLY A 226 -6.29 16.25 9.53
N ALA A 227 -6.96 17.27 8.97
CA ALA A 227 -8.29 17.69 9.41
C ALA A 227 -9.31 16.56 9.36
N ASP A 228 -9.24 15.70 8.34
CA ASP A 228 -10.19 14.62 8.07
C ASP A 228 -9.84 13.28 8.73
N ALA A 229 -8.67 13.19 9.41
CA ALA A 229 -8.23 11.97 10.09
C ALA A 229 -9.15 11.62 11.26
N LYS A 230 -9.41 10.31 11.43
CA LYS A 230 -10.23 9.74 12.53
C LYS A 230 -9.52 8.58 13.23
N ASP A 231 -8.46 8.07 12.65
CA ASP A 231 -7.63 6.94 13.08
C ASP A 231 -6.28 7.45 13.62
N PHE A 232 -6.31 8.00 14.82
CA PHE A 232 -5.11 8.59 15.45
C PHE A 232 -4.22 7.49 16.00
N ASP A 233 -3.17 7.15 15.24
CA ASP A 233 -2.20 6.10 15.60
C ASP A 233 -1.26 6.54 16.72
N ASP A 234 -0.86 7.82 16.75
CA ASP A 234 0.23 8.32 17.57
C ASP A 234 -0.12 9.56 18.37
N ALA A 235 0.41 9.62 19.58
CA ALA A 235 0.38 10.79 20.44
C ALA A 235 1.79 11.06 20.99
N ILE A 236 2.15 12.32 21.14
CA ILE A 236 3.47 12.73 21.61
C ILE A 236 3.39 13.55 22.89
N TYR A 237 4.42 13.38 23.72
CA TYR A 237 4.78 14.28 24.82
C TYR A 237 6.28 14.50 24.79
N CYS A 238 6.71 15.74 24.97
CA CYS A 238 8.13 16.10 25.01
C CYS A 238 8.42 17.06 26.15
N GLU A 239 9.49 16.78 26.88
CA GLU A 239 9.99 17.66 27.93
C GLU A 239 11.50 17.87 27.79
N GLN A 240 11.99 18.98 28.30
CA GLN A 240 13.42 19.24 28.38
C GLN A 240 13.99 18.50 29.58
N ASP A 241 15.08 17.77 29.41
CA ASP A 241 15.78 17.07 30.48
C ASP A 241 16.77 17.99 31.22
N SER A 242 17.08 17.66 32.48
CA SER A 242 17.99 18.42 33.35
C SER A 242 19.36 18.68 32.71
N ASP A 243 19.84 17.79 31.86
CA ASP A 243 21.14 17.89 31.17
C ASP A 243 21.07 18.66 29.84
N HIS A 244 20.02 19.48 29.65
CA HIS A 244 19.74 20.23 28.42
C HIS A 244 19.50 19.35 27.18
N GLY A 245 19.16 18.10 27.38
CA GLY A 245 18.61 17.18 26.37
C GLY A 245 17.09 17.20 26.38
N TRP A 246 16.50 16.16 25.79
CA TRP A 246 15.05 15.97 25.75
C TRP A 246 14.66 14.56 26.14
N ARG A 247 13.51 14.45 26.77
CA ARG A 247 12.75 13.21 26.86
C ARG A 247 11.55 13.30 25.94
N LEU A 248 11.45 12.38 24.98
CA LEU A 248 10.36 12.27 24.03
C LEU A 248 9.60 10.98 24.31
N LEU A 249 8.32 11.08 24.65
CA LEU A 249 7.40 9.95 24.73
C LEU A 249 6.59 9.89 23.43
N VAL A 250 6.71 8.77 22.71
CA VAL A 250 5.90 8.46 21.54
C VAL A 250 4.98 7.32 21.93
N ALA A 251 3.69 7.62 22.11
CA ALA A 251 2.67 6.66 22.48
C ALA A 251 1.90 6.23 21.23
N ILE A 252 1.92 4.95 20.92
CA ILE A 252 1.28 4.37 19.74
C ILE A 252 0.12 3.48 20.18
N ALA A 253 -1.00 3.57 19.47
CA ALA A 253 -2.20 2.76 19.72
C ALA A 253 -1.86 1.27 19.83
N ASP A 254 -2.21 0.63 20.95
CA ASP A 254 -1.92 -0.79 21.20
C ASP A 254 -2.94 -1.70 20.48
N VAL A 255 -2.88 -1.72 19.16
CA VAL A 255 -3.72 -2.60 18.33
C VAL A 255 -3.52 -4.07 18.69
N ALA A 256 -2.29 -4.45 19.06
CA ALA A 256 -1.94 -5.82 19.40
C ALA A 256 -2.64 -6.34 20.68
N HIS A 257 -3.14 -5.45 21.53
CA HIS A 257 -3.98 -5.82 22.66
C HIS A 257 -5.37 -6.29 22.22
N TYR A 258 -5.98 -5.59 21.25
CA TYR A 258 -7.34 -5.83 20.82
C TYR A 258 -7.49 -6.92 19.77
N VAL A 259 -6.42 -7.19 19.03
CA VAL A 259 -6.40 -8.12 17.90
C VAL A 259 -5.41 -9.25 18.18
N PRO A 260 -5.86 -10.36 18.80
CA PRO A 260 -5.04 -11.55 19.00
C PRO A 260 -4.57 -12.16 17.69
N GLU A 261 -3.43 -12.82 17.71
CA GLU A 261 -2.91 -13.58 16.57
C GLU A 261 -3.91 -14.64 16.13
N ASP A 262 -3.99 -14.89 14.83
CA ASP A 262 -4.93 -15.82 14.16
C ASP A 262 -6.44 -15.54 14.37
N SER A 263 -6.80 -14.43 15.03
CA SER A 263 -8.22 -14.04 15.14
C SER A 263 -8.82 -13.71 13.76
N PRO A 264 -10.16 -13.72 13.60
CA PRO A 264 -10.79 -13.32 12.36
C PRO A 264 -10.42 -11.90 11.90
N VAL A 265 -10.22 -10.97 12.84
CA VAL A 265 -9.76 -9.60 12.54
C VAL A 265 -8.33 -9.60 12.05
N ASP A 266 -7.45 -10.39 12.69
CA ASP A 266 -6.06 -10.53 12.30
C ASP A 266 -5.91 -11.06 10.87
N LYS A 267 -6.66 -12.11 10.53
CA LYS A 267 -6.67 -12.68 9.18
C LYS A 267 -7.11 -11.67 8.12
N ASN A 268 -8.17 -10.89 8.40
CA ASN A 268 -8.60 -9.83 7.50
C ASN A 268 -7.56 -8.69 7.39
N ALA A 269 -6.92 -8.32 8.50
CA ALA A 269 -5.87 -7.31 8.49
C ALA A 269 -4.63 -7.77 7.72
N PHE A 270 -4.24 -9.04 7.86
CA PHE A 270 -3.14 -9.66 7.10
C PHE A 270 -3.42 -9.65 5.60
N GLU A 271 -4.61 -10.09 5.19
CA GLU A 271 -5.04 -10.10 3.78
C GLU A 271 -5.02 -8.70 3.16
N ARG A 272 -5.45 -7.67 3.90
CA ARG A 272 -5.43 -6.28 3.46
C ARG A 272 -4.02 -5.67 3.45
N GLY A 273 -3.19 -6.04 4.40
CA GLY A 273 -1.82 -5.55 4.59
C GLY A 273 -1.71 -4.09 5.00
N THR A 274 -2.58 -3.22 4.49
CA THR A 274 -2.60 -1.78 4.78
C THR A 274 -3.98 -1.17 4.52
N SER A 275 -4.25 -0.02 5.15
CA SER A 275 -5.37 0.83 4.76
C SER A 275 -5.09 1.49 3.40
N VAL A 276 -6.13 1.66 2.58
CA VAL A 276 -6.02 2.31 1.28
C VAL A 276 -6.84 3.61 1.29
N TYR A 277 -6.19 4.70 0.92
CA TYR A 277 -6.77 6.04 0.98
C TYR A 277 -7.10 6.53 -0.43
N PHE A 278 -8.38 6.79 -0.67
CA PHE A 278 -8.86 7.47 -1.85
C PHE A 278 -9.34 8.87 -1.49
N PRO A 279 -9.40 9.79 -2.43
CA PRO A 279 -10.04 11.07 -2.20
C PRO A 279 -11.51 10.87 -1.72
N GLY A 280 -11.81 11.32 -0.50
CA GLY A 280 -13.15 11.20 0.11
C GLY A 280 -13.55 9.81 0.65
N LYS A 281 -12.74 8.76 0.46
CA LYS A 281 -13.04 7.39 0.93
C LYS A 281 -11.81 6.68 1.44
N VAL A 282 -11.92 6.01 2.59
CA VAL A 282 -10.86 5.15 3.14
C VAL A 282 -11.35 3.71 3.17
N ILE A 283 -10.52 2.78 2.72
CA ILE A 283 -10.70 1.33 2.91
C ILE A 283 -9.75 0.93 4.05
N PRO A 284 -10.25 0.81 5.28
CA PRO A 284 -9.39 0.60 6.44
C PRO A 284 -8.87 -0.83 6.52
N MET A 285 -7.68 -1.01 7.09
CA MET A 285 -7.11 -2.33 7.38
C MET A 285 -7.87 -3.05 8.50
N LEU A 286 -8.34 -2.31 9.49
CA LEU A 286 -9.11 -2.80 10.63
C LEU A 286 -10.58 -2.35 10.55
N PRO A 287 -11.53 -3.08 11.14
CA PRO A 287 -12.90 -2.61 11.28
C PRO A 287 -12.97 -1.20 11.92
N ILE A 288 -13.93 -0.38 11.49
CA ILE A 288 -14.07 1.03 11.92
C ILE A 288 -14.22 1.16 13.44
N SER A 289 -14.89 0.20 14.10
CA SER A 289 -15.00 0.13 15.55
C SER A 289 -13.64 0.07 16.26
N LEU A 290 -12.63 -0.52 15.64
CA LEU A 290 -11.25 -0.52 16.11
C LEU A 290 -10.49 0.71 15.59
N SER A 291 -10.41 0.89 14.28
CA SER A 291 -9.55 1.93 13.69
C SER A 291 -9.93 3.34 14.10
N ASN A 292 -11.22 3.66 14.10
CA ASN A 292 -11.74 4.97 14.48
C ASN A 292 -12.34 4.98 15.89
N GLY A 293 -12.44 3.82 16.52
CA GLY A 293 -13.03 3.59 17.86
C GLY A 293 -11.96 3.37 18.93
N LEU A 294 -11.82 2.09 19.32
CA LEU A 294 -11.02 1.68 20.49
C LEU A 294 -9.52 1.95 20.37
N CYS A 295 -8.96 1.83 19.17
CA CYS A 295 -7.53 2.06 18.96
C CYS A 295 -7.20 3.54 18.77
N SER A 296 -8.13 4.34 18.20
CA SER A 296 -7.86 5.76 17.93
C SER A 296 -7.63 6.57 19.20
N LEU A 297 -6.51 7.28 19.29
CA LEU A 297 -6.08 8.06 20.48
C LEU A 297 -6.87 9.38 20.60
N LYS A 298 -8.19 9.27 20.70
CA LYS A 298 -9.12 10.41 20.82
C LYS A 298 -8.88 11.22 22.09
N PRO A 299 -9.04 12.56 22.01
CA PRO A 299 -8.89 13.41 23.20
C PRO A 299 -9.97 13.13 24.23
N GLY A 300 -9.57 13.16 25.51
CA GLY A 300 -10.47 12.97 26.67
C GLY A 300 -10.91 11.53 26.91
N GLU A 301 -10.40 10.56 26.15
CA GLU A 301 -10.70 9.15 26.31
C GLU A 301 -9.44 8.35 26.68
N ASP A 302 -9.60 7.41 27.63
CA ASP A 302 -8.51 6.49 27.97
C ASP A 302 -8.23 5.53 26.83
N ARG A 303 -6.94 5.38 26.48
CA ARG A 303 -6.48 4.51 25.39
C ARG A 303 -5.25 3.74 25.80
N LEU A 304 -5.24 2.46 25.43
CA LEU A 304 -4.08 1.59 25.59
C LEU A 304 -3.05 1.90 24.52
N VAL A 305 -1.80 1.99 24.94
CA VAL A 305 -0.68 2.35 24.08
C VAL A 305 0.53 1.49 24.33
N LEU A 306 1.36 1.33 23.32
CA LEU A 306 2.74 0.91 23.43
C LEU A 306 3.62 2.16 23.31
N VAL A 307 4.35 2.47 24.38
CA VAL A 307 5.14 3.70 24.48
C VAL A 307 6.59 3.43 24.13
N CYS A 308 7.17 4.28 23.30
CA CYS A 308 8.61 4.43 23.12
C CYS A 308 9.06 5.68 23.88
N ASP A 309 9.75 5.51 25.00
CA ASP A 309 10.31 6.57 25.86
C ASP A 309 11.78 6.78 25.45
N ILE A 310 12.08 7.93 24.88
CA ILE A 310 13.37 8.19 24.20
C ILE A 310 14.11 9.32 24.89
N ARG A 311 15.36 9.08 25.24
CA ARG A 311 16.30 10.12 25.71
C ARG A 311 17.13 10.62 24.54
N ILE A 312 17.15 11.94 24.37
CA ILE A 312 17.83 12.59 23.24
C ILE A 312 18.73 13.71 23.78
N SER A 313 19.99 13.68 23.38
CA SER A 313 20.97 14.67 23.82
C SER A 313 20.72 16.04 23.22
N LYS A 314 21.34 17.11 23.79
CA LYS A 314 21.28 18.50 23.30
C LYS A 314 21.67 18.68 21.82
N VAL A 315 22.35 17.70 21.23
CA VAL A 315 22.72 17.71 19.79
C VAL A 315 21.79 16.84 18.94
N GLY A 316 20.70 16.32 19.52
CA GLY A 316 19.71 15.51 18.79
C GLY A 316 20.11 14.05 18.58
N THR A 317 21.03 13.47 19.39
CA THR A 317 21.38 12.05 19.31
C THR A 317 20.53 11.26 20.30
N ILE A 318 19.91 10.16 19.85
CA ILE A 318 19.24 9.19 20.72
C ILE A 318 20.32 8.52 21.58
N THR A 319 20.24 8.71 22.89
CA THR A 319 21.18 8.19 23.88
C THR A 319 20.68 6.94 24.58
N ASP A 320 19.37 6.87 24.81
CA ASP A 320 18.71 5.75 25.47
C ASP A 320 17.26 5.66 25.03
N TYR A 321 16.65 4.48 25.15
CA TYR A 321 15.22 4.28 24.89
C TYR A 321 14.70 3.04 25.61
N LYS A 322 13.40 3.02 25.87
CA LYS A 322 12.70 1.85 26.39
C LYS A 322 11.28 1.75 25.84
N PHE A 323 10.79 0.51 25.75
CA PHE A 323 9.41 0.22 25.40
C PHE A 323 8.64 -0.29 26.62
N TYR A 324 7.40 0.13 26.76
CA TYR A 324 6.48 -0.39 27.77
C TYR A 324 5.03 -0.13 27.38
N GLU A 325 4.15 -0.99 27.89
CA GLU A 325 2.71 -0.80 27.73
C GLU A 325 2.21 0.28 28.70
N GLY A 326 1.27 1.10 28.23
CA GLY A 326 0.72 2.18 29.04
C GLY A 326 -0.74 2.46 28.71
N MET A 327 -1.31 3.38 29.49
CA MET A 327 -2.63 3.96 29.23
C MET A 327 -2.50 5.48 29.30
N ILE A 328 -2.92 6.16 28.25
CA ILE A 328 -2.94 7.61 28.15
C ILE A 328 -4.37 8.13 28.02
N CYS A 329 -4.55 9.40 28.38
CA CYS A 329 -5.71 10.20 28.00
C CYS A 329 -5.18 11.39 27.21
N SER A 330 -5.34 11.38 25.88
CA SER A 330 -4.90 12.49 25.04
C SER A 330 -5.63 13.77 25.43
N THR A 331 -4.89 14.85 25.64
CA THR A 331 -5.44 16.12 26.12
C THR A 331 -6.14 16.89 25.01
N GLU A 332 -5.58 16.86 23.81
CA GLU A 332 -6.10 17.61 22.67
C GLU A 332 -5.73 16.91 21.35
N ARG A 333 -6.60 17.05 20.35
CA ARG A 333 -6.31 16.71 18.96
C ARG A 333 -6.09 17.98 18.18
N LEU A 334 -4.92 18.16 17.63
CA LEU A 334 -4.55 19.30 16.80
C LEU A 334 -4.54 18.92 15.33
N THR A 335 -4.95 19.86 14.47
CA THR A 335 -4.60 19.77 13.06
C THR A 335 -3.17 20.27 12.86
N TYR A 336 -2.53 19.88 11.75
CA TYR A 336 -1.20 20.40 11.40
C TYR A 336 -1.15 21.92 11.38
N ASP A 337 -2.19 22.60 10.91
CA ASP A 337 -2.27 24.07 10.87
C ASP A 337 -2.38 24.68 12.28
N GLN A 338 -3.19 24.07 13.15
CA GLN A 338 -3.31 24.50 14.55
C GLN A 338 -1.97 24.35 15.29
N ALA A 339 -1.28 23.22 15.10
CA ALA A 339 0.02 22.97 15.74
C ALA A 339 1.12 23.91 15.21
N SER A 340 1.07 24.31 13.94
CA SER A 340 2.00 25.29 13.35
C SER A 340 1.80 26.68 13.93
N ASN A 341 0.55 27.13 14.11
CA ASN A 341 0.22 28.49 14.54
C ASN A 341 0.48 28.78 16.05
N GLY A 342 0.74 27.75 16.84
CA GLY A 342 1.21 27.81 18.23
C GLY A 342 0.23 28.43 19.24
N PHE A 343 -0.16 27.65 20.25
CA PHE A 343 -0.92 28.12 21.41
C PHE A 343 -0.11 27.82 22.69
N ILE A 344 0.59 28.79 23.23
CA ILE A 344 1.49 28.60 24.39
C ILE A 344 0.71 28.46 25.71
N ALA A 345 -0.52 28.96 25.79
CA ALA A 345 -1.31 29.04 27.04
C ALA A 345 -2.12 27.78 27.42
N LYS A 346 -1.93 26.65 26.73
CA LYS A 346 -2.62 25.38 26.98
C LYS A 346 -1.73 24.42 27.79
N PRO A 347 -2.28 23.44 28.53
CA PRO A 347 -1.50 22.47 29.31
C PRO A 347 -0.44 21.72 28.53
N TRP A 348 -0.67 21.51 27.22
CA TRP A 348 0.25 20.86 26.28
C TRP A 348 1.24 21.83 25.60
N GLY A 349 1.11 23.15 25.83
CA GLY A 349 1.89 24.18 25.14
C GLY A 349 3.40 24.06 25.38
N GLU A 350 3.83 23.78 26.60
CA GLU A 350 5.22 23.54 26.96
C GLU A 350 5.79 22.30 26.28
N SER A 351 5.01 21.22 26.23
CA SER A 351 5.39 19.99 25.54
C SER A 351 5.56 20.20 24.04
N LEU A 352 4.64 20.90 23.38
CA LEU A 352 4.73 21.23 21.97
C LEU A 352 5.93 22.14 21.68
N SER A 353 6.21 23.13 22.54
CA SER A 353 7.38 24.02 22.42
C SER A 353 8.68 23.23 22.56
N SER A 354 8.77 22.33 23.53
CA SER A 354 9.92 21.43 23.72
C SER A 354 10.12 20.52 22.50
N ALA A 355 9.04 19.96 21.93
CA ALA A 355 9.09 19.16 20.73
C ALA A 355 9.58 19.96 19.51
N LYS A 356 9.12 21.20 19.32
CA LYS A 356 9.61 22.10 18.26
C LYS A 356 11.11 22.35 18.39
N ASN A 357 11.59 22.61 19.62
CA ASN A 357 13.01 22.83 19.88
C ASN A 357 13.87 21.57 19.61
N LEU A 358 13.38 20.40 20.02
CA LEU A 358 13.99 19.13 19.72
C LEU A 358 14.08 18.90 18.20
N VAL A 359 12.97 19.07 17.50
CA VAL A 359 12.88 18.79 16.05
C VAL A 359 13.78 19.72 15.26
N ALA A 360 13.98 20.97 15.67
CA ALA A 360 14.98 21.86 15.06
C ALA A 360 16.39 21.25 15.10
N LYS A 361 16.76 20.53 16.18
CA LYS A 361 18.06 19.82 16.26
C LYS A 361 18.06 18.56 15.38
N LEU A 362 16.97 17.82 15.37
CA LEU A 362 16.84 16.63 14.51
C LEU A 362 16.94 16.98 13.02
N LEU A 363 16.34 18.07 12.57
CA LEU A 363 16.42 18.56 11.20
C LEU A 363 17.85 18.99 10.81
N VAL A 364 18.59 19.61 11.73
CA VAL A 364 20.02 19.90 11.49
C VAL A 364 20.81 18.60 11.28
N ARG A 365 20.54 17.58 12.11
CA ARG A 365 21.16 16.24 11.95
C ARG A 365 20.72 15.56 10.65
N ARG A 366 19.46 15.65 10.29
CA ARG A 366 18.92 15.12 9.02
C ARG A 366 19.68 15.69 7.83
N LYS A 367 19.87 17.02 7.80
CA LYS A 367 20.66 17.71 6.76
C LYS A 367 22.13 17.26 6.77
N LYS A 368 22.77 17.19 7.96
CA LYS A 368 24.17 16.73 8.09
C LYS A 368 24.35 15.27 7.66
N ARG A 369 23.36 14.42 7.96
CA ARG A 369 23.32 13.01 7.53
C ARG A 369 23.15 12.89 6.01
N GLY A 370 22.57 13.90 5.34
CA GLY A 370 22.30 13.89 3.90
C GLY A 370 21.11 13.01 3.54
N ALA A 371 20.09 12.94 4.41
CA ALA A 371 18.82 12.31 4.06
C ALA A 371 18.20 13.02 2.86
N LEU A 372 17.68 12.25 1.91
CA LEU A 372 17.02 12.81 0.73
C LEU A 372 15.71 13.50 1.14
N ASP A 373 15.52 14.70 0.67
CA ASP A 373 14.31 15.51 0.91
C ASP A 373 13.75 15.98 -0.42
N PHE A 374 12.66 15.36 -0.86
CA PHE A 374 11.98 15.65 -2.11
C PHE A 374 10.82 16.61 -1.87
N GLU A 375 10.81 17.72 -2.59
CA GLU A 375 9.68 18.65 -2.61
C GLU A 375 8.71 18.24 -3.74
N THR A 376 8.05 17.10 -3.57
CA THR A 376 7.04 16.65 -4.53
C THR A 376 5.69 17.25 -4.17
N PRO A 377 5.01 17.95 -5.11
CA PRO A 377 3.68 18.48 -4.87
C PRO A 377 2.68 17.33 -4.72
N GLU A 378 1.96 17.29 -3.60
CA GLU A 378 0.80 16.41 -3.45
C GLU A 378 -0.47 17.16 -3.88
N PRO A 379 -1.30 16.59 -4.77
CA PRO A 379 -2.56 17.22 -5.14
C PRO A 379 -3.52 17.24 -3.96
N ASP A 380 -4.15 18.38 -3.74
CA ASP A 380 -5.27 18.55 -2.83
C ASP A 380 -6.56 18.65 -3.64
N LEU A 381 -7.45 17.65 -3.47
CA LEU A 381 -8.66 17.54 -4.26
C LEU A 381 -9.86 17.96 -3.41
N ASN A 382 -10.50 19.05 -3.82
CA ASN A 382 -11.76 19.50 -3.22
C ASN A 382 -12.95 18.96 -4.02
N PHE A 383 -13.97 18.49 -3.32
CA PHE A 383 -15.18 17.93 -3.92
C PHE A 383 -16.38 18.85 -3.66
N ASP A 384 -17.30 18.90 -4.62
CA ASP A 384 -18.61 19.51 -4.43
C ASP A 384 -19.59 18.54 -3.74
N ALA A 385 -20.82 19.01 -3.52
CA ALA A 385 -21.87 18.22 -2.86
C ALA A 385 -22.27 16.96 -3.66
N ASP A 386 -21.99 16.93 -4.96
CA ASP A 386 -22.26 15.81 -5.87
C ASP A 386 -21.07 14.83 -5.96
N GLY A 387 -20.00 15.04 -5.17
CA GLY A 387 -18.79 14.22 -5.19
C GLY A 387 -17.92 14.41 -6.44
N ARG A 388 -18.06 15.54 -7.16
CA ARG A 388 -17.21 15.89 -8.29
C ARG A 388 -16.07 16.78 -7.83
N ILE A 389 -14.93 16.67 -8.50
CA ILE A 389 -13.77 17.55 -8.20
C ILE A 389 -14.15 18.98 -8.56
N SER A 390 -14.26 19.85 -7.55
CA SER A 390 -14.55 21.28 -7.70
C SER A 390 -13.29 22.11 -7.84
N ALA A 391 -12.20 21.72 -7.18
CA ALA A 391 -10.90 22.38 -7.30
C ALA A 391 -9.75 21.38 -7.08
N VAL A 392 -8.61 21.70 -7.69
CA VAL A 392 -7.35 20.98 -7.48
C VAL A 392 -6.35 21.97 -6.91
N GLY A 393 -6.00 21.79 -5.64
CA GLY A 393 -4.97 22.53 -4.94
C GLY A 393 -3.66 21.77 -4.86
N GLN A 394 -2.74 22.29 -4.08
CA GLN A 394 -1.47 21.65 -3.73
C GLN A 394 -1.32 21.68 -2.22
N LYS A 395 -1.14 20.50 -1.59
CA LYS A 395 -0.77 20.43 -0.18
C LYS A 395 0.66 20.95 0.00
N THR A 396 0.81 21.91 0.89
CA THR A 396 2.13 22.40 1.31
C THR A 396 2.53 21.71 2.61
N ARG A 397 3.74 21.16 2.65
CA ARG A 397 4.32 20.60 3.87
C ARG A 397 4.59 21.74 4.86
N ASN A 398 4.05 21.65 6.08
CA ASN A 398 4.26 22.62 7.13
C ASN A 398 5.16 22.07 8.25
N ASP A 399 5.57 22.96 9.17
CA ASP A 399 6.49 22.63 10.27
C ASP A 399 5.92 21.57 11.22
N ALA A 400 4.60 21.51 11.40
CA ALA A 400 3.96 20.50 12.25
C ALA A 400 4.00 19.09 11.62
N MET A 401 3.89 18.99 10.30
CA MET A 401 4.11 17.71 9.59
C MET A 401 5.54 17.22 9.76
N GLN A 402 6.52 18.12 9.66
CA GLN A 402 7.93 17.78 9.89
C GLN A 402 8.17 17.38 11.35
N LEU A 403 7.49 18.04 12.29
CA LEU A 403 7.59 17.72 13.71
C LEU A 403 7.18 16.27 13.98
N ILE A 404 6.00 15.88 13.55
CA ILE A 404 5.50 14.51 13.74
C ILE A 404 6.39 13.51 12.99
N GLU A 405 6.78 13.81 11.75
CA GLU A 405 7.69 12.94 10.98
C GLU A 405 8.98 12.65 11.74
N GLU A 406 9.66 13.65 12.29
CA GLU A 406 10.93 13.44 13.01
C GLU A 406 10.73 12.69 14.34
N CYS A 407 9.62 12.93 15.07
CA CYS A 407 9.28 12.16 16.27
C CYS A 407 9.05 10.68 15.92
N MET A 408 8.29 10.40 14.85
CA MET A 408 8.01 9.04 14.39
C MET A 408 9.28 8.36 13.85
N LEU A 409 10.17 9.07 13.16
CA LEU A 409 11.47 8.56 12.74
C LEU A 409 12.32 8.13 13.94
N CYS A 410 12.32 8.88 15.04
CA CYS A 410 13.04 8.50 16.26
C CYS A 410 12.50 7.19 16.83
N ALA A 411 11.18 7.05 16.98
CA ALA A 411 10.56 5.83 17.51
C ALA A 411 10.80 4.62 16.59
N ASN A 412 10.68 4.79 15.27
CA ASN A 412 10.95 3.74 14.29
C ASN A 412 12.42 3.26 14.32
N VAL A 413 13.37 4.18 14.52
CA VAL A 413 14.80 3.83 14.69
C VAL A 413 15.01 3.08 15.99
N CYS A 414 14.38 3.49 17.10
CA CYS A 414 14.44 2.77 18.37
C CYS A 414 13.88 1.35 18.26
N ALA A 415 12.74 1.17 17.57
CA ALA A 415 12.17 -0.14 17.33
C ALA A 415 13.11 -1.04 16.49
N ALA A 416 13.75 -0.49 15.46
CA ALA A 416 14.73 -1.23 14.66
C ALA A 416 15.96 -1.64 15.49
N ARG A 417 16.46 -0.74 16.36
CA ARG A 417 17.55 -1.05 17.29
C ARG A 417 17.17 -2.16 18.28
N PHE A 418 15.98 -2.07 18.87
CA PHE A 418 15.46 -3.07 19.79
C PHE A 418 15.43 -4.47 19.17
N ILE A 419 14.98 -4.57 17.91
CA ILE A 419 14.97 -5.83 17.16
C ILE A 419 16.40 -6.34 16.92
N ASP A 420 17.33 -5.46 16.54
CA ASP A 420 18.71 -5.81 16.19
C ASP A 420 19.53 -6.20 17.42
N GLU A 421 19.47 -5.41 18.50
CA GLU A 421 20.19 -5.64 19.76
C GLU A 421 19.81 -6.97 20.41
N LEU A 422 18.53 -7.35 20.34
CA LEU A 422 18.02 -8.61 20.87
C LEU A 422 18.04 -9.75 19.85
N LYS A 423 18.57 -9.51 18.64
CA LYS A 423 18.66 -10.49 17.54
C LYS A 423 17.33 -11.16 17.22
N LEU A 424 16.25 -10.41 17.29
CA LEU A 424 14.90 -10.89 16.99
C LEU A 424 14.69 -11.04 15.48
N LYS A 425 13.84 -11.98 15.09
CA LYS A 425 13.39 -12.10 13.69
C LYS A 425 12.27 -11.10 13.44
N GLY A 426 12.61 -9.86 13.09
CA GLY A 426 11.68 -8.78 12.80
C GLY A 426 11.80 -8.27 11.38
N LEU A 427 10.83 -7.46 10.97
CA LEU A 427 10.80 -6.83 9.66
C LEU A 427 11.50 -5.48 9.71
N TYR A 428 12.46 -5.28 8.79
CA TYR A 428 13.06 -3.97 8.55
C TYR A 428 12.44 -3.31 7.33
N ARG A 429 12.30 -2.00 7.34
CA ARG A 429 11.97 -1.21 6.16
C ARG A 429 13.26 -0.80 5.48
N VAL A 430 13.64 -1.55 4.47
CA VAL A 430 14.92 -1.38 3.77
C VAL A 430 14.74 -0.59 2.48
N HIS A 431 15.72 0.27 2.20
CA HIS A 431 15.84 0.98 0.95
C HIS A 431 17.26 0.75 0.42
N GLU A 432 17.38 -0.17 -0.51
CA GLU A 432 18.68 -0.56 -1.06
C GLU A 432 19.31 0.58 -1.88
N ARG A 433 20.60 0.46 -2.12
CA ARG A 433 21.33 1.38 -3.02
C ARG A 433 20.71 1.33 -4.41
N PRO A 434 20.74 2.45 -5.16
CA PRO A 434 20.21 2.47 -6.51
C PRO A 434 21.04 1.59 -7.46
N ASP A 435 20.40 1.13 -8.54
CA ASP A 435 21.03 0.35 -9.60
C ASP A 435 22.04 1.19 -10.41
N GLU A 436 23.22 0.62 -10.72
CA GLU A 436 24.30 1.32 -11.45
C GLU A 436 23.89 1.79 -12.83
N LYS A 437 23.09 0.99 -13.57
CA LYS A 437 22.62 1.35 -14.91
C LYS A 437 21.68 2.56 -14.86
N LYS A 438 20.79 2.58 -13.85
CA LYS A 438 19.90 3.74 -13.61
C LYS A 438 20.71 4.99 -13.24
N MET A 439 21.75 4.82 -12.42
CA MET A 439 22.63 5.93 -12.04
C MET A 439 23.46 6.46 -13.21
N PHE A 440 23.90 5.60 -14.13
CA PHE A 440 24.55 6.05 -15.35
C PHE A 440 23.62 6.93 -16.21
N GLY A 441 22.39 6.50 -16.41
CA GLY A 441 21.37 7.29 -17.13
C GLY A 441 21.06 8.62 -16.45
N LEU A 442 20.89 8.60 -15.13
CA LEU A 442 20.65 9.81 -14.33
C LEU A 442 21.82 10.80 -14.42
N ARG A 443 23.06 10.32 -14.31
CA ARG A 443 24.26 11.16 -14.43
C ARG A 443 24.31 11.89 -15.77
N LYS A 444 24.06 11.19 -16.88
CA LYS A 444 24.00 11.77 -18.22
C LYS A 444 22.90 12.84 -18.30
N PHE A 445 21.73 12.58 -17.74
CA PHE A 445 20.63 13.54 -17.70
C PHE A 445 21.00 14.78 -16.87
N LEU A 446 21.53 14.62 -15.65
CA LEU A 446 21.90 15.72 -14.78
C LEU A 446 23.04 16.57 -15.38
N SER A 447 24.00 15.94 -16.05
CA SER A 447 25.08 16.65 -16.75
C SER A 447 24.54 17.58 -17.83
N SER A 448 23.47 17.19 -18.57
CA SER A 448 22.82 18.10 -19.55
C SER A 448 22.15 19.32 -18.90
N LEU A 449 21.93 19.28 -17.59
CA LEU A 449 21.41 20.38 -16.78
C LEU A 449 22.50 21.13 -15.99
N ASN A 450 23.78 20.89 -16.28
CA ASN A 450 24.92 21.43 -15.52
C ASN A 450 24.86 21.08 -14.02
N VAL A 451 24.38 19.85 -13.70
CA VAL A 451 24.41 19.26 -12.36
C VAL A 451 25.28 18.01 -12.43
N THR A 452 26.34 17.95 -11.63
CA THR A 452 27.30 16.85 -11.64
C THR A 452 27.07 15.91 -10.46
N LEU A 453 27.20 14.60 -10.74
CA LEU A 453 27.29 13.56 -9.72
C LEU A 453 28.66 12.91 -9.79
N PRO A 454 29.22 12.43 -8.67
CA PRO A 454 30.50 11.71 -8.67
C PRO A 454 30.42 10.43 -9.51
N GLU A 455 31.56 9.91 -9.92
CA GLU A 455 31.67 8.60 -10.57
C GLU A 455 31.29 7.47 -9.62
N GLY A 456 30.79 6.36 -10.18
CA GLY A 456 30.32 5.22 -9.39
C GLY A 456 28.92 5.44 -8.80
N LEU A 457 28.61 4.74 -7.70
CA LEU A 457 27.33 4.88 -6.98
C LEU A 457 27.40 6.11 -6.08
N PRO A 458 26.55 7.14 -6.32
CA PRO A 458 26.52 8.33 -5.48
C PRO A 458 26.05 7.97 -4.06
N SER A 459 26.56 8.72 -3.09
CA SER A 459 26.02 8.66 -1.72
C SER A 459 24.69 9.44 -1.65
N PRO A 460 23.87 9.23 -0.59
CA PRO A 460 22.69 10.06 -0.37
C PRO A 460 23.01 11.56 -0.28
N ILE A 461 24.18 11.92 0.28
CA ILE A 461 24.65 13.32 0.36
C ILE A 461 24.86 13.91 -1.03
N ASP A 462 25.45 13.15 -1.95
CA ASP A 462 25.68 13.61 -3.33
C ASP A 462 24.35 13.86 -4.05
N LEU A 463 23.38 12.95 -3.89
CA LEU A 463 22.05 13.11 -4.47
C LEU A 463 21.29 14.27 -3.84
N GLN A 464 21.40 14.49 -2.52
CA GLN A 464 20.82 15.65 -1.86
C GLN A 464 21.45 16.97 -2.36
N GLY A 465 22.75 16.96 -2.62
CA GLY A 465 23.44 18.07 -3.27
C GLY A 465 22.90 18.38 -4.66
N ALA A 466 22.61 17.34 -5.45
CA ALA A 466 22.00 17.49 -6.76
C ALA A 466 20.54 18.01 -6.67
N LEU A 467 19.74 17.50 -5.72
CA LEU A 467 18.38 17.99 -5.43
C LEU A 467 18.39 19.49 -5.11
N ASN A 468 19.29 19.93 -4.24
CA ASN A 468 19.43 21.36 -3.87
C ASN A 468 19.80 22.25 -5.07
N GLN A 469 20.56 21.73 -6.04
CA GLN A 469 20.88 22.46 -7.27
C GLN A 469 19.67 22.49 -8.23
N LEU A 470 18.91 21.40 -8.32
CA LEU A 470 17.70 21.32 -9.16
C LEU A 470 16.59 22.25 -8.64
N ASN A 471 16.42 22.37 -7.32
CA ASN A 471 15.43 23.28 -6.72
C ASN A 471 15.58 24.74 -7.14
N LYS A 472 16.79 25.16 -7.51
CA LYS A 472 17.08 26.51 -7.98
C LYS A 472 16.76 26.72 -9.46
N LYS A 473 16.39 25.66 -10.19
CA LYS A 473 16.13 25.71 -11.63
C LYS A 473 14.63 25.87 -11.92
N LEU A 474 14.34 26.39 -13.11
CA LEU A 474 12.97 26.39 -13.63
C LEU A 474 12.44 24.94 -13.68
N ASN A 475 11.22 24.73 -13.17
CA ASN A 475 10.60 23.39 -13.04
C ASN A 475 11.42 22.41 -12.17
N GLY A 476 12.16 22.89 -11.18
CA GLY A 476 13.01 22.07 -10.31
C GLY A 476 12.29 20.88 -9.68
N GLN A 477 11.04 21.07 -9.24
CA GLN A 477 10.21 19.99 -8.68
C GLN A 477 9.99 18.81 -9.67
N VAL A 478 9.77 19.12 -10.96
CA VAL A 478 9.63 18.07 -11.99
C VAL A 478 10.96 17.36 -12.25
N LEU A 479 12.06 18.08 -12.20
CA LEU A 479 13.40 17.51 -12.41
C LEU A 479 13.81 16.56 -11.28
N GLN A 480 13.35 16.79 -10.05
CA GLN A 480 13.56 15.88 -8.91
C GLN A 480 12.97 14.49 -9.16
N LEU A 481 11.88 14.39 -9.94
CA LEU A 481 11.27 13.08 -10.29
C LEU A 481 12.25 12.17 -11.05
N ALA A 482 13.22 12.74 -11.78
CA ALA A 482 14.24 11.92 -12.45
C ALA A 482 15.15 11.22 -11.43
N ILE A 483 15.53 11.91 -10.34
CA ILE A 483 16.29 11.31 -9.24
C ILE A 483 15.42 10.26 -8.55
N LEU A 484 14.19 10.60 -8.16
CA LEU A 484 13.28 9.70 -7.47
C LEU A 484 13.06 8.39 -8.25
N ARG A 485 12.81 8.46 -9.57
CA ARG A 485 12.61 7.29 -10.44
C ARG A 485 13.86 6.43 -10.62
N SER A 486 15.03 6.99 -10.37
CA SER A 486 16.31 6.28 -10.48
C SER A 486 16.67 5.53 -9.19
N LEU A 487 16.00 5.82 -8.07
CA LEU A 487 16.19 5.11 -6.81
C LEU A 487 15.54 3.72 -6.85
N SER A 488 16.00 2.85 -5.95
CA SER A 488 15.32 1.59 -5.65
C SER A 488 14.02 1.85 -4.89
N GLN A 489 13.09 0.91 -4.93
CA GLN A 489 11.89 0.99 -4.09
C GLN A 489 12.22 0.48 -2.68
N ALA A 490 11.70 1.15 -1.66
CA ALA A 490 11.77 0.64 -0.31
C ALA A 490 10.85 -0.59 -0.17
N LYS A 491 11.34 -1.63 0.52
CA LYS A 491 10.61 -2.90 0.76
C LYS A 491 10.71 -3.31 2.22
N TYR A 492 9.94 -4.32 2.62
CA TYR A 492 10.14 -5.00 3.89
C TYR A 492 11.03 -6.22 3.67
N ASP A 493 12.00 -6.43 4.55
CA ASP A 493 12.93 -7.56 4.50
C ASP A 493 13.30 -7.98 5.94
N LEU A 494 13.57 -9.26 6.14
CA LEU A 494 14.09 -9.76 7.42
C LEU A 494 15.56 -9.40 7.64
N ARG A 495 16.29 -9.09 6.55
CA ARG A 495 17.68 -8.66 6.61
C ARG A 495 17.74 -7.14 6.65
N ASN A 496 18.45 -6.60 7.60
CA ASN A 496 18.74 -5.18 7.66
C ASN A 496 19.74 -4.80 6.55
N ALA A 497 19.29 -4.09 5.54
CA ALA A 497 20.13 -3.50 4.49
C ALA A 497 20.25 -1.97 4.61
N GLY A 498 19.74 -1.40 5.71
CA GLY A 498 19.66 0.05 5.92
C GLY A 498 18.61 0.72 5.05
N HIS A 499 18.50 2.03 5.20
CA HIS A 499 17.57 2.84 4.42
C HIS A 499 18.31 3.97 3.69
N TYR A 500 18.64 3.74 2.43
CA TYR A 500 19.45 4.65 1.61
C TYR A 500 18.87 6.07 1.55
N GLY A 501 17.58 6.26 1.26
CA GLY A 501 16.97 7.59 1.15
C GLY A 501 16.98 8.38 2.46
N LEU A 502 16.79 7.73 3.62
CA LEU A 502 16.89 8.36 4.94
C LEU A 502 18.34 8.46 5.43
N ASN A 503 19.27 7.76 4.78
CA ASN A 503 20.66 7.57 5.19
C ASN A 503 20.79 7.10 6.64
N ILE A 504 20.03 6.06 6.99
CA ILE A 504 19.97 5.45 8.31
C ILE A 504 20.40 3.98 8.18
N SER A 505 21.22 3.50 9.13
CA SER A 505 21.78 2.13 9.11
C SER A 505 20.74 1.05 9.39
N MET A 506 19.68 1.34 10.15
CA MET A 506 18.60 0.42 10.47
C MET A 506 17.29 1.17 10.67
N TYR A 507 16.21 0.64 10.12
CA TYR A 507 14.91 1.28 10.15
C TYR A 507 13.80 0.24 10.06
N THR A 508 12.77 0.40 10.87
CA THR A 508 11.53 -0.37 10.76
C THR A 508 10.33 0.54 10.92
N HIS A 509 9.15 0.03 10.61
CA HIS A 509 7.91 0.71 10.89
C HIS A 509 7.31 0.19 12.19
N PHE A 510 6.91 1.12 13.06
CA PHE A 510 6.36 0.87 14.39
C PHE A 510 5.16 1.78 14.70
N THR A 511 5.11 2.96 14.10
CA THR A 511 4.28 4.08 14.56
C THR A 511 2.87 4.13 13.98
N SER A 512 2.45 3.16 13.14
CA SER A 512 1.12 3.20 12.52
C SER A 512 0.45 1.82 12.44
N PRO A 513 0.19 1.12 13.56
CA PRO A 513 -0.38 -0.23 13.57
C PRO A 513 -1.87 -0.28 13.19
N ILE A 514 -2.61 0.83 13.25
CA ILE A 514 -4.00 0.88 12.79
C ILE A 514 -4.09 0.68 11.28
N ARG A 515 -3.09 1.19 10.54
CA ARG A 515 -3.14 1.25 9.07
C ARG A 515 -2.05 0.47 8.35
N ARG A 516 -1.07 -0.15 9.04
CA ARG A 516 -0.01 -0.98 8.45
C ARG A 516 0.17 -2.26 9.25
N TYR A 517 -0.01 -3.40 8.61
CA TYR A 517 0.12 -4.71 9.26
C TYR A 517 1.56 -4.97 9.75
N THR A 518 2.56 -4.46 9.07
CA THR A 518 3.98 -4.60 9.47
C THR A 518 4.29 -3.91 10.80
N ASP A 519 3.71 -2.75 11.07
CA ASP A 519 3.81 -2.07 12.37
C ASP A 519 3.15 -2.88 13.47
N PHE A 520 1.98 -3.43 13.16
CA PHE A 520 1.23 -4.30 14.07
C PHE A 520 2.04 -5.56 14.45
N VAL A 521 2.71 -6.22 13.48
CA VAL A 521 3.62 -7.34 13.75
C VAL A 521 4.82 -6.89 14.61
N THR A 522 5.36 -5.69 14.35
CA THR A 522 6.44 -5.12 15.16
C THR A 522 6.00 -4.90 16.61
N HIS A 523 4.76 -4.44 16.84
CA HIS A 523 4.19 -4.32 18.19
C HIS A 523 4.12 -5.66 18.90
N ARG A 524 3.61 -6.71 18.25
CA ARG A 524 3.56 -8.07 18.82
C ARG A 524 4.94 -8.57 19.21
N LEU A 525 5.93 -8.35 18.35
CA LEU A 525 7.30 -8.74 18.61
C LEU A 525 7.90 -8.03 19.83
N ILE A 526 7.73 -6.71 19.94
CA ILE A 526 8.20 -5.93 21.08
C ILE A 526 7.47 -6.40 22.37
N LYS A 527 6.15 -6.55 22.30
CA LYS A 527 5.33 -6.98 23.45
C LYS A 527 5.71 -8.37 23.93
N SER A 528 6.02 -9.33 23.07
CA SER A 528 6.46 -10.67 23.47
C SER A 528 7.73 -10.65 24.32
N VAL A 529 8.59 -9.63 24.16
CA VAL A 529 9.81 -9.47 24.95
C VAL A 529 9.56 -8.73 26.26
N ILE A 530 8.78 -7.65 26.25
CA ILE A 530 8.55 -6.84 27.46
C ILE A 530 7.58 -7.50 28.44
N GLN A 531 6.82 -8.51 28.02
CA GLN A 531 5.91 -9.30 28.85
C GLN A 531 6.54 -10.60 29.37
N SER A 532 7.73 -11.02 28.85
CA SER A 532 8.50 -12.16 29.32
C SER A 532 9.42 -11.78 30.48
#